data_5ee5b24585038625895c69f66270d8bc
#
_entry.id   5ee5b24585038625895c69f66270d8bc
#
_cell.length_a   1.000
_cell.length_b   1.000
_cell.length_c   1.000
_cell.angle_alpha   90.00
_cell.angle_beta   90.00
_cell.angle_gamma   90.00
#
_symmetry.space_group_name_H-M   'P 1'
#
loop_
_entity.id
_entity.type
_entity.pdbx_description
1 polymer ?
#
loop_
_entity_poly.entity_id
_entity_poly.type
_entity_poly.pdbx_seq_one_letter_code
_entity_poly.pdbx_strand_id
1 'polypeptide(L)'
;SIMNSSTTGTGTARTYSSCQTFSNNYNSNWNTLSSSLWIPYNDNNWQQIWYDDSLSLSIKYEYAKNMDLGGVGIWALGYDNNSPEMWGSIYDQFATNMIGDLNDDLILNIFDIIIMVSIITENTEYDPYADLNDDLTINIQDIIMLVNLILDS
;
A
#
# COMPACT_ATOMS: atom_id res chain seq x y z
N SER A 1 -22.20 -7.47 11.72
CA SER A 1 -22.31 -7.01 13.09
C SER A 1 -23.23 -5.83 13.16
N ILE A 2 -24.30 -5.99 13.84
CA ILE A 2 -25.16 -4.89 14.20
C ILE A 2 -24.41 -4.15 15.30
N MET A 3 -23.94 -2.94 15.02
CA MET A 3 -23.63 -2.03 16.10
C MET A 3 -24.90 -1.93 16.96
N ASN A 4 -24.87 -2.56 18.10
CA ASN A 4 -25.99 -2.49 19.00
C ASN A 4 -26.06 -1.06 19.52
N SER A 5 -27.11 -0.34 19.18
CA SER A 5 -27.34 1.04 19.59
C SER A 5 -27.43 1.23 21.12
N SER A 6 -27.32 0.15 21.88
CA SER A 6 -27.35 0.15 23.35
C SER A 6 -25.93 0.13 23.99
N THR A 7 -24.87 0.32 23.23
CA THR A 7 -23.55 0.49 23.84
C THR A 7 -23.50 1.82 24.60
N THR A 8 -23.65 1.73 25.88
CA THR A 8 -23.46 2.83 26.83
C THR A 8 -21.96 3.05 27.04
N GLY A 9 -21.27 3.61 26.07
CA GLY A 9 -19.85 3.87 26.20
C GLY A 9 -19.34 4.76 25.08
N THR A 10 -18.48 5.69 25.42
CA THR A 10 -17.70 6.44 24.42
C THR A 10 -16.68 5.51 23.82
N GLY A 11 -16.67 5.37 22.48
CA GLY A 11 -15.61 4.64 21.78
C GLY A 11 -14.24 5.27 22.10
N THR A 12 -13.21 4.43 22.29
CA THR A 12 -11.85 4.87 22.52
C THR A 12 -11.01 4.54 21.30
N ALA A 13 -10.35 5.54 20.74
CA ALA A 13 -9.39 5.33 19.66
C ALA A 13 -8.15 4.57 20.18
N ARG A 14 -7.63 3.67 19.35
CA ARG A 14 -6.40 2.90 19.63
C ARG A 14 -5.46 2.97 18.44
N THR A 15 -4.17 2.91 18.73
CA THR A 15 -3.15 2.76 17.69
C THR A 15 -3.15 1.34 17.13
N TYR A 16 -2.65 1.16 15.93
CA TYR A 16 -2.53 -0.15 15.29
C TYR A 16 -1.69 -1.13 16.13
N SER A 17 -0.55 -0.68 16.67
CA SER A 17 0.27 -1.49 17.56
C SER A 17 -0.47 -1.96 18.82
N SER A 18 -1.35 -1.12 19.36
CA SER A 18 -2.22 -1.53 20.46
C SER A 18 -3.18 -2.63 20.02
N CYS A 19 -3.78 -2.52 18.83
CA CYS A 19 -4.66 -3.55 18.27
C CYS A 19 -3.92 -4.87 18.00
N GLN A 20 -2.69 -4.81 17.50
CA GLN A 20 -1.83 -5.98 17.32
C GLN A 20 -1.51 -6.67 18.66
N THR A 21 -1.24 -5.90 19.70
CA THR A 21 -1.04 -6.47 21.07
C THR A 21 -2.27 -7.23 21.54
N PHE A 22 -3.47 -6.70 21.27
CA PHE A 22 -4.72 -7.42 21.58
C PHE A 22 -4.90 -8.66 20.72
N SER A 23 -4.57 -8.62 19.42
CA SER A 23 -4.69 -9.78 18.53
C SER A 23 -3.76 -10.94 18.92
N ASN A 24 -2.63 -10.65 19.56
CA ASN A 24 -1.74 -11.68 20.11
C ASN A 24 -2.32 -12.40 21.34
N ASN A 25 -3.23 -11.75 22.07
CA ASN A 25 -3.82 -12.30 23.30
C ASN A 25 -5.24 -12.83 23.10
N TYR A 26 -5.94 -12.35 22.08
CA TYR A 26 -7.33 -12.69 21.76
C TYR A 26 -7.47 -12.97 20.26
N ASN A 27 -8.31 -13.91 19.90
CA ASN A 27 -8.53 -14.23 18.49
C ASN A 27 -9.20 -13.07 17.76
N SER A 28 -8.60 -12.62 16.68
CA SER A 28 -9.22 -11.71 15.74
C SER A 28 -10.15 -12.45 14.79
N ASN A 29 -11.24 -11.80 14.42
CA ASN A 29 -12.24 -12.31 13.51
C ASN A 29 -12.35 -11.38 12.30
N TRP A 30 -12.60 -11.95 11.14
CA TRP A 30 -12.89 -11.18 9.93
C TRP A 30 -14.37 -10.89 9.80
N ASN A 31 -14.72 -9.66 9.49
CA ASN A 31 -16.08 -9.26 9.15
C ASN A 31 -16.16 -8.94 7.65
N THR A 32 -16.90 -9.76 6.91
CA THR A 32 -17.01 -9.66 5.45
C THR A 32 -17.77 -8.42 4.96
N LEU A 33 -18.69 -7.90 5.78
CA LEU A 33 -19.51 -6.74 5.38
C LEU A 33 -18.75 -5.42 5.48
N SER A 34 -17.83 -5.32 6.45
CA SER A 34 -17.01 -4.12 6.65
C SER A 34 -15.61 -4.28 6.11
N SER A 35 -15.23 -5.49 5.66
CA SER A 35 -13.86 -5.84 5.29
C SER A 35 -12.85 -5.36 6.33
N SER A 36 -13.10 -5.69 7.60
CA SER A 36 -12.28 -5.26 8.74
C SER A 36 -12.14 -6.39 9.75
N LEU A 37 -11.10 -6.29 10.55
CA LEU A 37 -10.86 -7.18 11.67
C LEU A 37 -11.55 -6.68 12.94
N TRP A 38 -11.96 -7.60 13.79
CA TRP A 38 -12.46 -7.27 15.11
C TRP A 38 -12.04 -8.32 16.14
N ILE A 39 -11.84 -7.86 17.36
CA ILE A 39 -11.41 -8.67 18.51
C ILE A 39 -12.46 -8.53 19.61
N PRO A 40 -13.17 -9.60 19.99
CA PRO A 40 -13.96 -9.61 21.21
C PRO A 40 -13.07 -9.83 22.42
N TYR A 41 -13.22 -9.05 23.45
CA TYR A 41 -12.51 -9.28 24.72
C TYR A 41 -13.41 -8.93 25.91
N ASN A 42 -13.09 -9.49 27.08
CA ASN A 42 -13.84 -9.23 28.29
C ASN A 42 -12.88 -8.61 29.34
N ASP A 43 -13.21 -7.39 29.74
CA ASP A 43 -12.61 -6.69 30.85
C ASP A 43 -13.74 -6.13 31.71
N ASN A 44 -14.23 -6.91 32.65
CA ASN A 44 -15.46 -6.73 33.44
C ASN A 44 -16.75 -6.67 32.62
N ASN A 45 -16.69 -6.27 31.35
CA ASN A 45 -17.79 -6.28 30.38
C ASN A 45 -17.26 -6.69 29.00
N TRP A 46 -18.13 -7.25 28.17
CA TRP A 46 -17.79 -7.55 26.78
C TRP A 46 -17.57 -6.28 25.97
N GLN A 47 -16.42 -6.22 25.33
CA GLN A 47 -15.98 -5.12 24.47
C GLN A 47 -15.53 -5.67 23.10
N GLN A 48 -15.44 -4.79 22.11
CA GLN A 48 -14.95 -5.11 20.77
C GLN A 48 -13.96 -4.04 20.34
N ILE A 49 -12.84 -4.49 19.78
CA ILE A 49 -11.89 -3.62 19.07
C ILE A 49 -12.09 -3.89 17.59
N TRP A 50 -12.32 -2.85 16.82
CA TRP A 50 -12.38 -2.89 15.37
C TRP A 50 -11.16 -2.16 14.82
N TYR A 51 -10.48 -2.78 13.87
CA TYR A 51 -9.28 -2.20 13.28
C TYR A 51 -9.08 -2.74 11.87
N ASP A 52 -8.27 -2.01 11.09
CA ASP A 52 -7.84 -2.42 9.77
C ASP A 52 -6.38 -2.88 9.83
N ASP A 53 -6.05 -3.94 9.09
CA ASP A 53 -4.71 -4.38 8.76
C ASP A 53 -4.40 -4.11 7.28
N SER A 54 -3.23 -4.50 6.82
CA SER A 54 -2.83 -4.32 5.42
C SER A 54 -3.80 -4.95 4.42
N LEU A 55 -4.34 -6.14 4.74
CA LEU A 55 -5.31 -6.82 3.88
C LEU A 55 -6.65 -6.06 3.80
N SER A 56 -7.17 -5.65 4.95
CA SER A 56 -8.45 -4.89 4.99
C SER A 56 -8.32 -3.54 4.31
N LEU A 57 -7.17 -2.87 4.45
CA LEU A 57 -6.88 -1.62 3.75
C LEU A 57 -6.75 -1.83 2.24
N SER A 58 -6.03 -2.85 1.78
CA SER A 58 -5.90 -3.17 0.36
C SER A 58 -7.26 -3.36 -0.32
N ILE A 59 -8.19 -4.08 0.32
CA ILE A 59 -9.57 -4.25 -0.19
C ILE A 59 -10.30 -2.91 -0.29
N LYS A 60 -10.14 -2.03 0.69
CA LYS A 60 -10.78 -0.69 0.68
C LYS A 60 -10.15 0.25 -0.34
N TYR A 61 -8.85 0.16 -0.54
CA TYR A 61 -8.14 0.94 -1.56
C TYR A 61 -8.52 0.46 -2.98
N GLU A 62 -8.59 -0.85 -3.20
CA GLU A 62 -9.09 -1.42 -4.44
C GLU A 62 -10.53 -0.94 -4.73
N TYR A 63 -11.40 -0.94 -3.72
CA TYR A 63 -12.75 -0.40 -3.86
C TYR A 63 -12.74 1.08 -4.26
N ALA A 64 -11.88 1.89 -3.65
CA ALA A 64 -11.76 3.32 -3.98
C ALA A 64 -11.33 3.53 -5.44
N LYS A 65 -10.39 2.71 -5.95
CA LYS A 65 -9.97 2.72 -7.35
C LYS A 65 -11.10 2.30 -8.29
N ASN A 66 -11.80 1.21 -7.98
CA ASN A 66 -12.89 0.69 -8.81
C ASN A 66 -14.08 1.65 -8.87
N MET A 67 -14.27 2.49 -7.88
CA MET A 67 -15.30 3.53 -7.83
C MET A 67 -14.84 4.88 -8.36
N ASP A 68 -13.63 4.95 -8.90
CA ASP A 68 -13.00 6.18 -9.44
C ASP A 68 -13.06 7.35 -8.43
N LEU A 69 -12.77 7.06 -7.16
CA LEU A 69 -12.72 8.10 -6.14
C LEU A 69 -11.43 8.92 -6.29
N GLY A 70 -11.49 10.21 -6.00
CA GLY A 70 -10.34 11.12 -6.13
C GLY A 70 -9.17 10.86 -5.18
N GLY A 71 -9.26 9.82 -4.33
CA GLY A 71 -8.20 9.40 -3.43
C GLY A 71 -8.72 8.82 -2.12
N VAL A 72 -7.82 8.53 -1.21
CA VAL A 72 -8.10 8.04 0.14
C VAL A 72 -7.45 8.93 1.18
N GLY A 73 -8.07 9.05 2.34
CA GLY A 73 -7.52 9.81 3.47
C GLY A 73 -7.18 8.87 4.62
N ILE A 74 -6.05 9.12 5.27
CA ILE A 74 -5.59 8.34 6.42
C ILE A 74 -5.84 9.13 7.69
N TRP A 75 -6.54 8.54 8.64
CA TRP A 75 -6.70 9.04 9.98
C TRP A 75 -6.16 8.02 11.00
N ALA A 76 -5.07 8.32 11.72
CA ALA A 76 -4.23 9.51 11.62
C ALA A 76 -2.77 9.06 11.50
N LEU A 77 -1.92 9.91 10.93
CA LEU A 77 -0.48 9.67 10.85
C LEU A 77 0.09 9.37 12.24
N GLY A 78 0.94 8.33 12.32
CA GLY A 78 1.54 7.84 13.56
C GLY A 78 0.69 6.84 14.35
N TYR A 79 -0.57 6.60 13.96
CA TYR A 79 -1.39 5.54 14.57
C TYR A 79 -1.01 4.14 14.07
N ASP A 80 -0.35 4.07 12.93
CA ASP A 80 0.23 2.88 12.32
C ASP A 80 1.50 2.38 13.04
N ASN A 81 2.12 3.22 13.90
CA ASN A 81 3.37 2.96 14.59
C ASN A 81 4.54 2.65 13.61
N ASN A 82 4.58 3.35 12.48
CA ASN A 82 5.52 3.14 11.37
C ASN A 82 5.52 1.69 10.86
N SER A 83 4.36 1.08 10.77
CA SER A 83 4.18 -0.29 10.32
C SER A 83 4.42 -0.39 8.80
N PRO A 84 5.48 -1.08 8.35
CA PRO A 84 5.81 -1.14 6.91
C PRO A 84 4.69 -1.76 6.09
N GLU A 85 3.97 -2.75 6.62
CA GLU A 85 2.88 -3.42 5.93
C GLU A 85 1.68 -2.49 5.64
N MET A 86 1.46 -1.49 6.48
CA MET A 86 0.40 -0.51 6.27
C MET A 86 0.75 0.45 5.13
N TRP A 87 2.00 0.90 5.09
CA TRP A 87 2.52 1.74 4.00
C TRP A 87 2.67 0.95 2.70
N GLY A 88 3.11 -0.31 2.78
CA GLY A 88 3.17 -1.22 1.64
C GLY A 88 1.80 -1.35 0.97
N SER A 89 0.71 -1.50 1.73
CA SER A 89 -0.64 -1.61 1.16
C SER A 89 -1.09 -0.36 0.38
N ILE A 90 -0.62 0.83 0.76
CA ILE A 90 -0.87 2.08 0.02
C ILE A 90 -0.02 2.10 -1.24
N TYR A 91 1.26 1.80 -1.11
CA TYR A 91 2.20 1.75 -2.22
C TYR A 91 1.71 0.79 -3.30
N ASP A 92 1.39 -0.46 -2.94
CA ASP A 92 0.91 -1.50 -3.86
C ASP A 92 -0.37 -1.09 -4.63
N GLN A 93 -1.19 -0.23 -4.04
CA GLN A 93 -2.46 0.17 -4.64
C GLN A 93 -2.40 1.48 -5.41
N PHE A 94 -1.56 2.42 -5.01
CA PHE A 94 -1.59 3.79 -5.54
C PHE A 94 -0.26 4.27 -6.11
N ALA A 95 0.85 3.58 -5.83
CA ALA A 95 2.07 3.88 -6.57
C ALA A 95 1.82 3.55 -8.05
N THR A 96 1.88 4.54 -8.87
CA THR A 96 1.95 4.35 -10.31
C THR A 96 3.42 4.09 -10.61
N ASN A 97 3.72 2.89 -11.06
CA ASN A 97 5.05 2.64 -11.60
C ASN A 97 5.26 3.61 -12.76
N MET A 98 6.20 4.48 -12.62
CA MET A 98 6.52 5.47 -13.64
C MET A 98 7.41 4.78 -14.68
N ILE A 99 7.06 4.89 -15.95
CA ILE A 99 7.92 4.36 -17.02
C ILE A 99 9.31 4.99 -16.87
N GLY A 100 10.32 4.16 -16.78
CA GLY A 100 11.70 4.57 -16.58
C GLY A 100 12.17 4.65 -15.12
N ASP A 101 11.27 4.53 -14.15
CA ASP A 101 11.62 4.40 -12.72
C ASP A 101 11.86 2.91 -12.41
N LEU A 102 13.11 2.52 -12.48
CA LEU A 102 13.53 1.11 -12.40
C LEU A 102 13.96 0.69 -10.99
N ASN A 103 14.06 1.66 -10.06
CA ASN A 103 14.33 1.40 -8.66
C ASN A 103 13.13 1.63 -7.74
N ASP A 104 11.96 2.02 -8.32
CA ASP A 104 10.70 2.29 -7.62
C ASP A 104 10.82 3.38 -6.53
N ASP A 105 11.70 4.39 -6.74
CA ASP A 105 11.84 5.49 -5.79
C ASP A 105 10.98 6.73 -6.16
N LEU A 106 10.22 6.64 -7.24
CA LEU A 106 9.35 7.68 -7.81
C LEU A 106 10.12 8.92 -8.32
N ILE A 107 11.41 8.78 -8.60
CA ILE A 107 12.27 9.87 -9.08
C ILE A 107 13.06 9.39 -10.29
N LEU A 108 12.74 9.86 -11.48
CA LEU A 108 13.57 9.59 -12.66
C LEU A 108 14.93 10.28 -12.53
N ASN A 109 16.01 9.49 -12.46
CA ASN A 109 17.36 9.99 -12.27
C ASN A 109 18.43 9.05 -12.82
N ILE A 110 19.71 9.37 -12.56
CA ILE A 110 20.84 8.58 -13.06
C ILE A 110 20.85 7.12 -12.55
N PHE A 111 20.24 6.83 -11.40
CA PHE A 111 20.21 5.47 -10.87
C PHE A 111 19.36 4.54 -11.73
N ASP A 112 18.27 5.04 -12.34
CA ASP A 112 17.45 4.28 -13.27
C ASP A 112 18.21 3.96 -14.55
N ILE A 113 18.99 4.92 -15.06
CA ILE A 113 19.87 4.68 -16.22
C ILE A 113 20.88 3.57 -15.91
N ILE A 114 21.47 3.56 -14.70
CA ILE A 114 22.42 2.51 -14.30
C ILE A 114 21.73 1.14 -14.28
N ILE A 115 20.52 1.06 -13.76
CA ILE A 115 19.73 -0.19 -13.73
C ILE A 115 19.40 -0.63 -15.17
N MET A 116 18.94 0.28 -16.02
CA MET A 116 18.65 -0.03 -17.43
C MET A 116 19.89 -0.54 -18.18
N VAL A 117 21.05 0.07 -17.97
CA VAL A 117 22.33 -0.43 -18.53
C VAL A 117 22.62 -1.84 -18.02
N SER A 118 22.39 -2.13 -16.75
CA SER A 118 22.58 -3.47 -16.19
C SER A 118 21.64 -4.50 -16.84
N ILE A 119 20.35 -4.15 -17.03
CA ILE A 119 19.38 -5.00 -17.73
C ILE A 119 19.88 -5.37 -19.12
N ILE A 120 20.37 -4.38 -19.88
CA ILE A 120 20.85 -4.58 -21.25
C ILE A 120 22.13 -5.42 -21.29
N THR A 121 23.10 -5.15 -20.40
CA THR A 121 24.42 -5.80 -20.42
C THR A 121 24.41 -7.20 -19.83
N GLU A 122 23.58 -7.45 -18.84
CA GLU A 122 23.48 -8.75 -18.17
C GLU A 122 22.44 -9.66 -18.82
N ASN A 123 21.68 -9.13 -19.79
CA ASN A 123 20.58 -9.83 -20.49
C ASN A 123 19.61 -10.48 -19.49
N THR A 124 19.19 -9.69 -18.50
CA THR A 124 18.25 -10.10 -17.46
C THR A 124 16.82 -10.24 -18.00
N GLU A 125 15.88 -10.59 -17.14
CA GLU A 125 14.46 -10.71 -17.51
C GLU A 125 13.90 -9.39 -18.06
N TYR A 126 12.97 -9.47 -19.04
CA TYR A 126 12.33 -8.30 -19.64
C TYR A 126 11.52 -7.53 -18.59
N ASP A 127 11.77 -6.23 -18.51
CA ASP A 127 11.06 -5.30 -17.66
C ASP A 127 10.28 -4.30 -18.53
N PRO A 128 8.94 -4.31 -18.50
CA PRO A 128 8.13 -3.39 -19.31
C PRO A 128 8.32 -1.92 -18.95
N TYR A 129 8.84 -1.59 -17.77
CA TYR A 129 9.13 -0.20 -17.36
C TYR A 129 10.43 0.32 -17.93
N ALA A 130 11.31 -0.57 -18.42
CA ALA A 130 12.53 -0.24 -19.09
C ALA A 130 12.36 -0.10 -20.63
N ASP A 131 11.25 -0.56 -21.19
CA ASP A 131 10.91 -0.43 -22.60
C ASP A 131 10.09 0.86 -22.82
N LEU A 132 10.80 1.98 -23.01
CA LEU A 132 10.20 3.30 -23.09
C LEU A 132 9.53 3.57 -24.44
N ASN A 133 9.92 2.83 -25.50
CA ASN A 133 9.37 2.99 -26.84
C ASN A 133 8.32 1.92 -27.20
N ASP A 134 8.07 0.96 -26.30
CA ASP A 134 7.09 -0.14 -26.44
C ASP A 134 7.35 -1.01 -27.70
N ASP A 135 8.66 -1.25 -27.99
CA ASP A 135 9.06 -2.10 -29.12
C ASP A 135 9.37 -3.55 -28.69
N LEU A 136 9.16 -3.88 -27.43
CA LEU A 136 9.41 -5.18 -26.79
C LEU A 136 10.89 -5.55 -26.74
N THR A 137 11.78 -4.54 -26.82
CA THR A 137 13.24 -4.73 -26.78
C THR A 137 13.91 -3.66 -25.96
N ILE A 138 14.46 -3.98 -24.81
CA ILE A 138 15.20 -3.03 -24.00
C ILE A 138 16.61 -2.83 -24.60
N ASN A 139 16.91 -1.62 -25.08
CA ASN A 139 18.13 -1.32 -25.78
C ASN A 139 18.58 0.14 -25.60
N ILE A 140 19.58 0.58 -26.36
CA ILE A 140 20.13 1.94 -26.28
C ILE A 140 19.10 3.04 -26.58
N GLN A 141 18.02 2.74 -27.32
CA GLN A 141 17.01 3.73 -27.66
C GLN A 141 16.22 4.11 -26.39
N ASP A 142 15.93 3.13 -25.52
CA ASP A 142 15.26 3.36 -24.25
C ASP A 142 16.09 4.20 -23.29
N ILE A 143 17.42 3.94 -23.26
CA ILE A 143 18.34 4.79 -22.49
C ILE A 143 18.27 6.24 -22.97
N ILE A 144 18.27 6.47 -24.27
CA ILE A 144 18.20 7.83 -24.84
C ILE A 144 16.88 8.49 -24.46
N MET A 145 15.76 7.75 -24.51
CA MET A 145 14.45 8.26 -24.10
C MET A 145 14.41 8.59 -22.61
N LEU A 146 14.95 7.71 -21.76
CA LEU A 146 15.02 7.94 -20.32
C LEU A 146 15.87 9.18 -19.99
N VAL A 147 17.03 9.34 -20.64
CA VAL A 147 17.86 10.54 -20.47
C VAL A 147 17.09 11.80 -20.84
N ASN A 148 16.34 11.79 -21.94
CA ASN A 148 15.53 12.96 -22.33
C ASN A 148 14.42 13.25 -21.28
N LEU A 149 13.73 12.23 -20.77
CA LEU A 149 12.74 12.41 -19.71
C LEU A 149 13.35 13.03 -18.45
N ILE A 150 14.56 12.62 -18.06
CA ILE A 150 15.25 13.17 -16.90
C ILE A 150 15.67 14.64 -17.13
N LEU A 151 16.06 14.99 -18.35
CA LEU A 151 16.51 16.36 -18.67
C LEU A 151 15.34 17.34 -18.82
N ASP A 152 14.15 16.85 -19.13
CA ASP A 152 12.94 17.66 -19.31
C ASP A 152 12.11 17.81 -18.01
N SER A 153 12.48 17.07 -16.92
CA SER A 153 11.82 17.11 -15.60
C SER A 153 12.45 18.19 -14.71
#